data_1071a4e1df5cb777150d0dc2830860e2
#
_entry.id   1071a4e1df5cb777150d0dc2830860e2
#
_cell.length_a   1.000
_cell.length_b   1.000
_cell.length_c   1.000
_cell.angle_alpha   90.00
_cell.angle_beta   90.00
_cell.angle_gamma   90.00
#
_symmetry.space_group_name_H-M   'P 1'
#
loop_
_entity.id
_entity.type
_entity.pdbx_description
1 polymer ?
#
loop_
_entity_poly.entity_id
_entity_poly.type
_entity_poly.pdbx_seq_one_letter_code
_entity_poly.pdbx_strand_id
1 'polypeptide(L)'
;MATVILRPDAQHGPSGLFNNESGSGWSVAKINDSSNSTYIYNAAQNQNFTVTMDNTSGLSGATFNNFVVTAIFQLHAAKQSNAKFEVRIGDSSSITTFGGPQNFVTTNSTPTTISGASINFGGSVSDSDVDDMTITVHTVSGTQVRLFELYVTVDYTAAASGYGNDVNGVASANIGKVDGVATANIEKIIGV
;
A
#
# COMPACT_ATOMS: atom_id res chain seq x y z
N MET A 1 14.68 -8.88 5.76
CA MET A 1 13.33 -8.52 5.32
C MET A 1 13.22 -7.01 5.49
N ALA A 2 12.89 -6.30 4.47
CA ALA A 2 12.75 -4.86 4.47
C ALA A 2 11.28 -4.48 4.29
N THR A 3 10.93 -3.24 4.58
CA THR A 3 9.57 -2.73 4.40
C THR A 3 9.57 -1.46 3.55
N VAL A 4 8.51 -1.27 2.79
CA VAL A 4 8.18 -0.01 2.15
C VAL A 4 6.77 0.42 2.57
N ILE A 5 6.55 1.71 2.71
CA ILE A 5 5.22 2.28 3.01
C ILE A 5 4.72 2.92 1.73
N LEU A 6 3.58 2.45 1.26
CA LEU A 6 2.86 3.02 0.12
C LEU A 6 1.72 3.89 0.64
N ARG A 7 1.57 5.07 0.07
CA ARG A 7 0.51 6.02 0.43
C ARG A 7 -0.39 6.28 -0.77
N PRO A 8 -1.64 6.70 -0.55
CA PRO A 8 -2.52 7.11 -1.64
C PRO A 8 -1.90 8.26 -2.44
N ASP A 9 -1.81 8.11 -3.77
CA ASP A 9 -1.30 9.13 -4.69
C ASP A 9 -2.40 9.74 -5.55
N ALA A 10 -3.39 8.94 -5.96
CA ALA A 10 -4.48 9.42 -6.79
C ALA A 10 -5.82 8.79 -6.42
N GLN A 11 -6.89 9.49 -6.77
CA GLN A 11 -8.24 8.97 -6.72
C GLN A 11 -8.48 8.04 -7.90
N HIS A 12 -9.01 6.85 -7.62
CA HIS A 12 -9.43 5.89 -8.60
C HIS A 12 -10.95 5.61 -8.45
N GLY A 13 -11.74 5.98 -9.46
CA GLY A 13 -13.19 5.71 -9.46
C GLY A 13 -14.07 6.79 -8.80
N PRO A 14 -15.39 6.54 -8.74
CA PRO A 14 -16.34 7.54 -8.30
C PRO A 14 -16.17 7.87 -6.81
N SER A 15 -16.04 9.15 -6.52
CA SER A 15 -15.86 9.69 -5.15
C SER A 15 -17.12 10.34 -4.59
N GLY A 16 -18.26 10.08 -5.17
CA GLY A 16 -19.46 10.91 -5.13
C GLY A 16 -20.01 11.35 -3.76
N LEU A 17 -19.52 10.79 -2.64
CA LEU A 17 -20.15 11.00 -1.34
C LEU A 17 -19.17 11.11 -0.17
N PHE A 18 -17.90 11.36 -0.47
CA PHE A 18 -16.92 11.74 0.54
C PHE A 18 -16.64 13.24 0.46
N ASN A 19 -16.54 13.86 1.61
CA ASN A 19 -16.23 15.27 1.77
C ASN A 19 -14.96 15.45 2.59
N ASN A 20 -14.30 16.57 2.43
CA ASN A 20 -13.21 16.99 3.32
C ASN A 20 -13.78 17.74 4.54
N GLU A 21 -12.92 18.18 5.43
CA GLU A 21 -13.26 18.93 6.64
C GLU A 21 -14.03 20.24 6.37
N SER A 22 -13.94 20.81 5.17
CA SER A 22 -14.67 22.02 4.78
C SER A 22 -16.05 21.75 4.18
N GLY A 23 -16.42 20.47 4.02
CA GLY A 23 -17.74 20.07 3.53
C GLY A 23 -17.88 20.00 2.00
N SER A 24 -16.83 20.19 1.24
CA SER A 24 -16.85 20.17 -0.22
C SER A 24 -15.73 19.33 -0.82
N GLY A 25 -16.09 18.30 -1.57
CA GLY A 25 -15.16 17.42 -2.27
C GLY A 25 -14.11 16.78 -1.36
N TRP A 26 -13.49 15.72 -1.78
CA TRP A 26 -12.39 15.12 -1.05
C TRP A 26 -11.11 15.15 -1.90
N SER A 27 -9.97 14.99 -1.24
CA SER A 27 -8.67 14.94 -1.89
C SER A 27 -7.82 13.88 -1.22
N VAL A 28 -7.06 13.15 -2.02
CA VAL A 28 -6.07 12.17 -1.55
C VAL A 28 -5.09 12.81 -0.58
N ALA A 29 -4.69 14.06 -0.83
CA ALA A 29 -3.78 14.81 0.05
C ALA A 29 -4.26 14.93 1.52
N LYS A 30 -5.55 14.64 1.79
CA LYS A 30 -6.11 14.67 3.15
C LYS A 30 -5.95 13.37 3.93
N ILE A 31 -5.49 12.32 3.27
CA ILE A 31 -5.32 10.98 3.85
C ILE A 31 -3.91 10.43 3.64
N ASN A 32 -2.99 11.26 3.15
CA ASN A 32 -1.57 10.90 2.98
C ASN A 32 -0.59 11.94 3.55
N ASP A 33 -1.06 12.93 4.31
CA ASP A 33 -0.27 14.07 4.77
C ASP A 33 0.37 13.87 6.17
N SER A 34 0.21 12.70 6.76
CA SER A 34 0.68 12.36 8.11
C SER A 34 0.11 13.29 9.20
N SER A 35 -1.12 13.78 9.00
CA SER A 35 -1.77 14.73 9.88
C SER A 35 -3.09 14.18 10.44
N ASN A 36 -3.27 14.32 11.74
CA ASN A 36 -4.55 14.02 12.40
C ASN A 36 -5.48 15.26 12.47
N SER A 37 -5.19 16.32 11.73
CA SER A 37 -6.03 17.53 11.67
C SER A 37 -6.80 17.64 10.35
N THR A 38 -6.36 16.96 9.33
CA THR A 38 -6.99 16.87 8.01
C THR A 38 -7.65 15.50 7.85
N TYR A 39 -8.79 15.42 7.22
CA TYR A 39 -9.53 14.17 7.04
C TYR A 39 -10.53 14.26 5.88
N ILE A 40 -10.97 13.08 5.47
CA ILE A 40 -12.18 12.93 4.67
C ILE A 40 -13.24 12.21 5.50
N TYR A 41 -14.51 12.41 5.18
CA TYR A 41 -15.60 11.70 5.84
C TYR A 41 -16.71 11.30 4.87
N ASN A 42 -17.39 10.20 5.16
CA ASN A 42 -18.55 9.78 4.40
C ASN A 42 -19.80 10.60 4.76
N ALA A 43 -20.49 11.12 3.75
CA ALA A 43 -21.74 11.87 3.96
C ALA A 43 -22.94 10.94 4.18
N ALA A 44 -22.90 9.70 3.71
CA ALA A 44 -23.95 8.70 3.83
C ALA A 44 -23.39 7.31 4.13
N GLN A 45 -24.25 6.36 4.49
CA GLN A 45 -23.89 4.96 4.66
C GLN A 45 -23.63 4.28 3.31
N ASN A 46 -22.97 3.14 3.34
CA ASN A 46 -22.66 2.32 2.16
C ASN A 46 -21.93 3.10 1.05
N GLN A 47 -20.99 3.95 1.46
CA GLN A 47 -20.17 4.71 0.54
C GLN A 47 -18.83 4.02 0.35
N ASN A 48 -18.30 4.11 -0.84
CA ASN A 48 -16.96 3.66 -1.15
C ASN A 48 -16.19 4.72 -1.94
N PHE A 49 -14.89 4.70 -1.76
CA PHE A 49 -13.94 5.34 -2.67
C PHE A 49 -12.76 4.40 -2.87
N THR A 50 -12.08 4.56 -3.99
CA THR A 50 -10.88 3.81 -4.32
C THR A 50 -9.75 4.78 -4.58
N VAL A 51 -8.57 4.44 -4.08
CA VAL A 51 -7.34 5.18 -4.34
C VAL A 51 -6.31 4.24 -4.95
N THR A 52 -5.45 4.78 -5.80
CA THR A 52 -4.18 4.16 -6.17
C THR A 52 -3.14 4.49 -5.12
N MET A 53 -2.16 3.62 -4.97
CA MET A 53 -1.05 3.80 -4.05
C MET A 53 0.18 4.28 -4.82
N ASP A 54 1.10 4.96 -4.15
CA ASP A 54 2.37 5.38 -4.72
C ASP A 54 3.24 4.17 -5.10
N ASN A 55 4.20 4.40 -5.99
CA ASN A 55 4.99 3.34 -6.60
C ASN A 55 6.14 2.88 -5.70
N THR A 56 6.49 1.61 -5.85
CA THR A 56 7.62 0.94 -5.17
C THR A 56 8.98 1.30 -5.78
N SER A 57 9.19 2.49 -6.26
CA SER A 57 10.35 2.88 -7.06
C SER A 57 11.68 2.30 -6.53
N GLY A 58 12.44 1.64 -7.40
CA GLY A 58 13.73 1.04 -7.07
C GLY A 58 13.68 -0.37 -6.45
N LEU A 59 12.52 -1.02 -6.41
CA LEU A 59 12.37 -2.39 -5.91
C LEU A 59 12.28 -3.45 -7.01
N SER A 60 12.66 -3.10 -8.23
CA SER A 60 12.65 -4.05 -9.36
C SER A 60 13.41 -5.32 -9.02
N GLY A 61 12.77 -6.47 -9.27
CA GLY A 61 13.28 -7.78 -8.96
C GLY A 61 13.21 -8.18 -7.47
N ALA A 62 12.64 -7.35 -6.62
CA ALA A 62 12.34 -7.75 -5.24
C ALA A 62 11.26 -8.84 -5.20
N THR A 63 11.26 -9.61 -4.12
CA THR A 63 10.19 -10.55 -3.81
C THR A 63 9.29 -9.92 -2.74
N PHE A 64 8.04 -9.69 -3.08
CA PHE A 64 7.05 -9.15 -2.15
C PHE A 64 6.43 -10.29 -1.35
N ASN A 65 6.42 -10.17 -0.03
CA ASN A 65 6.01 -11.25 0.87
C ASN A 65 4.60 -11.02 1.40
N ASN A 66 4.43 -9.94 2.17
CA ASN A 66 3.17 -9.63 2.82
C ASN A 66 2.89 -8.12 2.74
N PHE A 67 1.66 -7.77 3.03
CA PHE A 67 1.29 -6.37 3.25
C PHE A 67 0.29 -6.23 4.39
N VAL A 68 0.25 -5.04 4.97
CA VAL A 68 -0.69 -4.65 6.03
C VAL A 68 -1.29 -3.31 5.66
N VAL A 69 -2.61 -3.24 5.58
CA VAL A 69 -3.33 -1.97 5.43
C VAL A 69 -3.49 -1.34 6.80
N THR A 70 -3.14 -0.07 6.92
CA THR A 70 -3.33 0.71 8.15
C THR A 70 -4.10 1.98 7.84
N ALA A 71 -5.01 2.33 8.73
CA ALA A 71 -5.79 3.54 8.63
C ALA A 71 -5.97 4.20 10.00
N ILE A 72 -6.10 5.52 10.01
CA ILE A 72 -6.41 6.30 11.21
C ILE A 72 -7.84 6.82 11.08
N PHE A 73 -8.69 6.35 11.96
CA PHE A 73 -10.12 6.66 11.97
C PHE A 73 -10.58 7.36 13.24
N GLN A 74 -11.68 8.07 13.09
CA GLN A 74 -12.45 8.60 14.20
C GLN A 74 -13.95 8.50 13.88
N LEU A 75 -14.75 8.15 14.88
CA LEU A 75 -16.20 8.30 14.79
C LEU A 75 -16.59 9.74 15.11
N HIS A 76 -17.48 10.29 14.32
CA HIS A 76 -18.16 11.54 14.67
C HIS A 76 -19.39 11.23 15.52
N ALA A 77 -19.43 11.78 16.75
CA ALA A 77 -20.59 11.79 17.64
C ALA A 77 -21.25 10.42 17.86
N ALA A 78 -20.62 9.54 18.65
CA ALA A 78 -21.23 8.35 19.28
C ALA A 78 -21.96 7.38 18.34
N LYS A 79 -21.62 7.35 17.07
CA LYS A 79 -22.18 6.40 16.10
C LYS A 79 -21.19 5.28 15.83
N GLN A 80 -21.64 4.04 15.99
CA GLN A 80 -20.83 2.88 15.59
C GLN A 80 -20.77 2.80 14.08
N SER A 81 -19.57 2.57 13.56
CA SER A 81 -19.32 2.37 12.16
C SER A 81 -18.39 1.20 11.92
N ASN A 82 -18.71 0.42 10.90
CA ASN A 82 -17.81 -0.56 10.35
C ASN A 82 -17.27 0.00 9.03
N ALA A 83 -15.96 0.17 8.93
CA ALA A 83 -15.32 0.40 7.65
C ALA A 83 -14.76 -0.92 7.15
N LYS A 84 -14.99 -1.24 5.90
CA LYS A 84 -14.39 -2.37 5.22
C LYS A 84 -13.40 -1.85 4.20
N PHE A 85 -12.21 -2.44 4.21
CA PHE A 85 -11.21 -2.20 3.19
C PHE A 85 -11.15 -3.41 2.29
N GLU A 86 -11.30 -3.21 1.00
CA GLU A 86 -10.92 -4.19 -0.01
C GLU A 86 -9.55 -3.77 -0.56
N VAL A 87 -8.58 -4.64 -0.42
CA VAL A 87 -7.28 -4.48 -1.06
C VAL A 87 -7.32 -5.16 -2.41
N ARG A 88 -6.97 -4.44 -3.45
CA ARG A 88 -6.91 -4.94 -4.81
C ARG A 88 -5.53 -4.65 -5.37
N ILE A 89 -4.95 -5.63 -6.07
CA ILE A 89 -3.68 -5.50 -6.77
C ILE A 89 -3.93 -5.83 -8.23
N GLY A 90 -3.37 -5.05 -9.13
CA GLY A 90 -3.55 -5.13 -10.55
C GLY A 90 -4.13 -3.82 -11.11
N ASP A 91 -4.09 -3.68 -12.42
CA ASP A 91 -4.67 -2.51 -13.06
C ASP A 91 -6.19 -2.44 -12.77
N SER A 92 -6.75 -1.27 -12.92
CA SER A 92 -8.15 -0.96 -12.62
C SER A 92 -9.17 -1.82 -13.39
N SER A 93 -8.76 -2.51 -14.45
CA SER A 93 -9.57 -3.38 -15.27
C SER A 93 -9.44 -4.86 -14.90
N SER A 94 -8.37 -5.24 -14.19
CA SER A 94 -8.05 -6.65 -13.85
C SER A 94 -7.78 -6.79 -12.36
N ILE A 95 -8.84 -6.82 -11.57
CA ILE A 95 -8.76 -6.78 -10.12
C ILE A 95 -8.51 -8.17 -9.55
N THR A 96 -7.34 -8.38 -8.95
CA THR A 96 -7.08 -9.50 -8.07
C THR A 96 -7.28 -9.08 -6.62
N THR A 97 -8.23 -9.67 -5.93
CA THR A 97 -8.46 -9.39 -4.51
C THR A 97 -7.58 -10.31 -3.66
N PHE A 98 -6.78 -9.74 -2.79
CA PHE A 98 -5.95 -10.48 -1.84
C PHE A 98 -6.61 -10.50 -0.47
N GLY A 99 -6.75 -11.69 0.12
CA GLY A 99 -7.16 -11.89 1.50
C GLY A 99 -8.60 -11.49 1.85
N GLY A 100 -9.40 -11.08 0.88
CA GLY A 100 -10.76 -10.62 1.11
C GLY A 100 -10.86 -9.27 1.84
N PRO A 101 -12.08 -8.78 2.08
CA PRO A 101 -12.30 -7.51 2.76
C PRO A 101 -11.81 -7.56 4.22
N GLN A 102 -11.03 -6.57 4.64
CA GLN A 102 -10.68 -6.40 6.05
C GLN A 102 -11.68 -5.49 6.73
N ASN A 103 -12.10 -5.87 7.93
CA ASN A 103 -13.05 -5.07 8.71
C ASN A 103 -12.29 -4.25 9.75
N PHE A 104 -12.44 -2.95 9.67
CA PHE A 104 -11.92 -1.99 10.64
C PHE A 104 -13.10 -1.42 11.40
N VAL A 105 -13.06 -1.56 12.72
CA VAL A 105 -14.13 -1.09 13.60
C VAL A 105 -13.53 -0.12 14.62
N THR A 106 -14.07 1.07 14.70
CA THR A 106 -13.74 1.99 15.78
C THR A 106 -14.99 2.50 16.47
N THR A 107 -14.92 2.64 17.77
CA THR A 107 -15.93 3.30 18.60
C THR A 107 -15.39 4.60 19.21
N ASN A 108 -14.17 4.99 18.84
CA ASN A 108 -13.46 6.10 19.47
C ASN A 108 -13.85 7.44 18.85
N SER A 109 -14.06 8.42 19.71
CA SER A 109 -14.24 9.83 19.32
C SER A 109 -12.93 10.59 19.11
N THR A 110 -11.80 9.91 19.19
CA THR A 110 -10.46 10.43 18.90
C THR A 110 -9.84 9.63 17.74
N PRO A 111 -8.93 10.21 16.95
CA PRO A 111 -8.22 9.49 15.90
C PRO A 111 -7.54 8.24 16.49
N THR A 112 -7.81 7.10 15.90
CA THR A 112 -7.29 5.80 16.35
C THR A 112 -6.69 5.07 15.16
N THR A 113 -5.45 4.61 15.33
CA THR A 113 -4.77 3.78 14.35
C THR A 113 -5.29 2.35 14.43
N ILE A 114 -5.70 1.82 13.30
CA ILE A 114 -6.17 0.45 13.16
C ILE A 114 -5.41 -0.19 12.00
N SER A 115 -4.73 -1.29 12.29
CA SER A 115 -4.05 -2.10 11.27
C SER A 115 -4.82 -3.39 11.05
N GLY A 116 -4.93 -3.78 9.80
CA GLY A 116 -5.49 -5.06 9.40
C GLY A 116 -4.56 -6.22 9.70
N ALA A 117 -5.02 -7.43 9.40
CA ALA A 117 -4.15 -8.59 9.42
C ALA A 117 -3.08 -8.50 8.32
N SER A 118 -1.94 -9.14 8.55
CA SER A 118 -0.95 -9.33 7.50
C SER A 118 -1.51 -10.28 6.43
N ILE A 119 -1.44 -9.84 5.19
CA ILE A 119 -1.92 -10.60 4.04
C ILE A 119 -0.72 -11.02 3.20
N ASN A 120 -0.61 -12.32 2.96
CA ASN A 120 0.42 -12.87 2.08
C ASN A 120 0.01 -12.65 0.62
N PHE A 121 0.95 -12.21 -0.21
CA PHE A 121 0.72 -12.06 -1.65
C PHE A 121 0.48 -13.40 -2.36
N GLY A 122 0.88 -14.52 -1.76
CA GLY A 122 0.51 -15.87 -2.19
C GLY A 122 1.15 -16.35 -3.49
N GLY A 123 2.22 -15.74 -3.93
CA GLY A 123 2.87 -16.15 -5.18
C GLY A 123 3.83 -15.11 -5.74
N SER A 124 4.12 -15.21 -7.02
CA SER A 124 4.97 -14.27 -7.75
C SER A 124 4.19 -13.01 -8.07
N VAL A 125 4.30 -12.03 -7.19
CA VAL A 125 3.81 -10.67 -7.41
C VAL A 125 4.99 -9.83 -7.83
N SER A 126 4.87 -9.14 -8.95
CA SER A 126 5.91 -8.25 -9.49
C SER A 126 5.84 -6.87 -8.85
N ASP A 127 6.87 -6.06 -9.04
CA ASP A 127 6.85 -4.65 -8.68
C ASP A 127 5.72 -3.89 -9.39
N SER A 128 5.47 -4.19 -10.66
CA SER A 128 4.35 -3.56 -11.39
C SER A 128 2.99 -3.93 -10.80
N ASP A 129 2.79 -5.14 -10.29
CA ASP A 129 1.54 -5.51 -9.63
C ASP A 129 1.34 -4.74 -8.32
N VAL A 130 2.44 -4.48 -7.59
CA VAL A 130 2.39 -3.67 -6.36
C VAL A 130 2.20 -2.19 -6.69
N ASP A 131 2.83 -1.70 -7.75
CA ASP A 131 2.67 -0.32 -8.22
C ASP A 131 1.23 -0.03 -8.73
N ASP A 132 0.53 -1.05 -9.23
CA ASP A 132 -0.87 -0.96 -9.62
C ASP A 132 -1.85 -1.20 -8.44
N MET A 133 -1.34 -1.24 -7.20
CA MET A 133 -2.16 -1.47 -6.02
C MET A 133 -3.24 -0.41 -5.87
N THR A 134 -4.45 -0.86 -5.67
CA THR A 134 -5.58 0.01 -5.32
C THR A 134 -6.17 -0.41 -3.97
N ILE A 135 -6.61 0.56 -3.19
CA ILE A 135 -7.33 0.34 -1.94
C ILE A 135 -8.73 0.92 -2.07
N THR A 136 -9.72 0.07 -1.89
CA THR A 136 -11.11 0.50 -1.77
C THR A 136 -11.51 0.56 -0.32
N VAL A 137 -11.92 1.73 0.14
CA VAL A 137 -12.51 1.94 1.46
C VAL A 137 -14.03 1.94 1.30
N HIS A 138 -14.68 1.00 1.98
CA HIS A 138 -16.13 0.87 1.98
C HIS A 138 -16.68 1.08 3.40
N THR A 139 -17.57 2.04 3.58
CA THR A 139 -18.24 2.29 4.85
C THR A 139 -19.59 1.57 4.88
N VAL A 140 -19.67 0.48 5.64
CA VAL A 140 -20.87 -0.39 5.67
C VAL A 140 -22.01 0.24 6.48
N SER A 141 -21.69 0.89 7.60
CA SER A 141 -22.67 1.50 8.48
C SER A 141 -22.13 2.79 9.11
N GLY A 142 -23.04 3.66 9.53
CA GLY A 142 -22.68 4.94 10.10
C GLY A 142 -22.40 6.01 9.06
N THR A 143 -22.65 7.25 9.47
CA THR A 143 -22.32 8.44 8.70
C THR A 143 -21.22 9.22 9.42
N GLN A 144 -20.46 10.01 8.67
CA GLN A 144 -19.41 10.87 9.20
C GLN A 144 -18.27 10.13 9.93
N VAL A 145 -17.91 8.94 9.42
CA VAL A 145 -16.65 8.33 9.80
C VAL A 145 -15.54 9.16 9.17
N ARG A 146 -14.65 9.66 9.99
CA ARG A 146 -13.50 10.43 9.56
C ARG A 146 -12.31 9.50 9.31
N LEU A 147 -11.72 9.61 8.15
CA LEU A 147 -10.47 8.95 7.80
C LEU A 147 -9.39 10.03 7.67
N PHE A 148 -8.37 9.94 8.50
CA PHE A 148 -7.25 10.88 8.56
C PHE A 148 -6.06 10.39 7.73
N GLU A 149 -5.75 9.11 7.82
CA GLU A 149 -4.62 8.50 7.15
C GLU A 149 -5.00 7.13 6.60
N LEU A 150 -4.42 6.79 5.46
CA LEU A 150 -4.46 5.46 4.86
C LEU A 150 -3.07 5.15 4.32
N TYR A 151 -2.52 4.00 4.63
CA TYR A 151 -1.28 3.53 4.04
C TYR A 151 -1.18 2.02 4.07
N VAL A 152 -0.30 1.49 3.22
CA VAL A 152 0.02 0.06 3.16
C VAL A 152 1.49 -0.10 3.49
N THR A 153 1.79 -0.98 4.45
CA THR A 153 3.16 -1.43 4.69
C THR A 153 3.37 -2.74 3.94
N VAL A 154 4.33 -2.77 3.04
CA VAL A 154 4.67 -3.94 2.23
C VAL A 154 6.00 -4.49 2.70
N ASP A 155 6.01 -5.78 3.06
CA ASP A 155 7.23 -6.51 3.39
C ASP A 155 7.83 -7.12 2.12
N TYR A 156 9.12 -6.91 1.91
CA TYR A 156 9.80 -7.44 0.75
C TYR A 156 11.20 -7.97 1.07
N THR A 157 11.68 -8.84 0.21
CA THR A 157 13.08 -9.27 0.14
C THR A 157 13.69 -8.60 -1.07
N ALA A 158 14.70 -7.77 -0.87
CA ALA A 158 15.37 -7.10 -1.97
C ALA A 158 15.93 -8.11 -2.97
N ALA A 159 15.95 -7.75 -4.24
CA ALA A 159 16.68 -8.52 -5.24
C ALA A 159 18.12 -8.70 -4.76
N ALA A 160 18.67 -9.88 -4.99
CA ALA A 160 20.08 -10.09 -4.72
C ALA A 160 20.89 -9.14 -5.60
N SER A 161 21.63 -8.24 -4.97
CA SER A 161 22.59 -7.41 -5.68
C SER A 161 23.72 -8.33 -6.12
N GLY A 162 23.75 -8.67 -7.40
CA GLY A 162 24.84 -9.39 -8.00
C GLY A 162 26.09 -8.50 -8.17
N TYR A 163 27.19 -9.10 -8.54
CA TYR A 163 28.40 -8.37 -8.93
C TYR A 163 28.09 -7.37 -10.06
N GLY A 164 28.23 -6.09 -9.79
CA GLY A 164 27.78 -5.00 -10.67
C GLY A 164 28.70 -4.67 -11.84
N ASN A 165 29.86 -5.35 -11.99
CA ASN A 165 30.84 -5.02 -13.03
C ASN A 165 30.94 -6.13 -14.08
N ASP A 166 31.23 -5.76 -15.31
CA ASP A 166 31.53 -6.70 -16.37
C ASP A 166 32.89 -7.38 -16.13
N VAL A 167 32.99 -8.66 -16.41
CA VAL A 167 34.24 -9.42 -16.33
C VAL A 167 34.61 -9.97 -17.69
N ASN A 168 35.79 -9.59 -18.18
CA ASN A 168 36.31 -10.02 -19.50
C ASN A 168 35.31 -9.83 -20.66
N GLY A 169 34.55 -8.73 -20.63
CA GLY A 169 33.54 -8.41 -21.65
C GLY A 169 32.23 -9.17 -21.54
N VAL A 170 32.05 -9.96 -20.49
CA VAL A 170 30.76 -10.56 -20.15
C VAL A 170 30.00 -9.60 -19.22
N ALA A 171 28.81 -9.18 -19.68
CA ALA A 171 27.97 -8.28 -18.88
C ALA A 171 27.65 -8.87 -17.50
N SER A 172 27.67 -8.03 -16.47
CA SER A 172 27.45 -8.41 -15.07
C SER A 172 26.18 -9.24 -14.86
N ALA A 173 25.11 -8.91 -15.58
CA ALA A 173 23.84 -9.63 -15.55
C ALA A 173 23.93 -11.11 -15.99
N ASN A 174 24.99 -11.47 -16.76
CA ASN A 174 25.23 -12.82 -17.27
C ASN A 174 26.26 -13.60 -16.45
N ILE A 175 26.78 -13.01 -15.37
CA ILE A 175 27.79 -13.63 -14.52
C ILE A 175 27.11 -14.25 -13.31
N GLY A 176 26.93 -15.56 -13.31
CA GLY A 176 26.33 -16.26 -12.16
C GLY A 176 27.31 -16.52 -11.01
N LYS A 177 28.60 -16.63 -11.29
CA LYS A 177 29.68 -16.91 -10.33
C LYS A 177 30.99 -16.30 -10.77
N VAL A 178 31.80 -15.88 -9.81
CA VAL A 178 33.22 -15.52 -10.02
C VAL A 178 34.03 -16.40 -9.09
N ASP A 179 35.00 -17.13 -9.64
CA ASP A 179 35.85 -18.09 -8.90
C ASP A 179 35.06 -19.07 -8.02
N GLY A 180 33.89 -19.50 -8.48
CA GLY A 180 33.02 -20.43 -7.76
C GLY A 180 32.11 -19.80 -6.71
N VAL A 181 32.30 -18.54 -6.41
CA VAL A 181 31.41 -17.77 -5.47
C VAL A 181 30.27 -17.16 -6.28
N ALA A 182 29.02 -17.39 -5.85
CA ALA A 182 27.87 -16.79 -6.47
C ALA A 182 27.96 -15.26 -6.40
N THR A 183 27.65 -14.56 -7.50
CA THR A 183 27.79 -13.11 -7.60
C THR A 183 26.95 -12.36 -6.57
N ALA A 184 25.82 -12.92 -6.15
CA ALA A 184 24.99 -12.38 -5.05
C ALA A 184 25.74 -12.24 -3.72
N ASN A 185 26.85 -12.96 -3.53
CA ASN A 185 27.66 -12.96 -2.31
C ASN A 185 28.98 -12.19 -2.46
N ILE A 186 29.17 -11.47 -3.55
CA ILE A 186 30.41 -10.74 -3.83
C ILE A 186 30.13 -9.24 -3.64
N GLU A 187 30.65 -8.67 -2.58
CA GLU A 187 30.57 -7.22 -2.33
C GLU A 187 31.66 -6.44 -3.07
N LYS A 188 32.84 -7.03 -3.21
CA LYS A 188 34.01 -6.41 -3.83
C LYS A 188 35.03 -7.43 -4.31
N ILE A 189 35.58 -7.21 -5.51
CA ILE A 189 36.79 -7.90 -5.99
C ILE A 189 37.97 -6.92 -5.87
N ILE A 190 39.01 -7.34 -5.15
CA ILE A 190 40.25 -6.56 -4.99
C ILE A 190 41.25 -7.03 -6.04
N GLY A 191 41.77 -6.10 -6.85
CA GLY A 191 42.85 -6.39 -7.78
C GLY A 191 42.50 -6.43 -9.26
N VAL A 192 41.39 -5.80 -9.66
CA VAL A 192 41.06 -5.54 -11.06
C VAL A 192 41.18 -4.05 -11.34
#